data_9e3de39b824ec39d4c62799a5b87b93b
#
_entry.id   9e3de39b824ec39d4c62799a5b87b93b
#
_cell.length_a   1.000
_cell.length_b   1.000
_cell.length_c   1.000
_cell.angle_alpha   90.00
_cell.angle_beta   90.00
_cell.angle_gamma   90.00
#
_symmetry.space_group_name_H-M   'P 1'
#
loop_
_entity.id
_entity.type
_entity.pdbx_description
1 polymer ?
#
loop_
_entity_poly.entity_id
_entity_poly.type
_entity_poly.pdbx_seq_one_letter_code
_entity_poly.pdbx_strand_id
1 'polypeptide(L)'
;MLASMSISTELSMLPNYTKNLSLTAKQEKFLHEKINARADWAYEELKALLRYSIQNDIDVSKIPSSIYGAIGYGQFMPSNIKRFGVDADNDGKINLFEPADAILSVANFLHKQGWKQKNIAFKNQVKILKRYNYSTAYAHTILALAKLSRQTAAPQAETVNIAQKTPKEKNNVRN
;
A
#
# COMPACT_ATOMS: atom_id res chain seq x y z
N MET A 1 -12.20 6.40 6.18
CA MET A 1 -12.12 7.85 5.83
C MET A 1 -13.16 8.68 6.55
N LEU A 2 -14.44 8.27 6.59
CA LEU A 2 -15.47 8.94 7.39
C LEU A 2 -15.06 9.05 8.88
N ALA A 3 -14.42 8.03 9.43
CA ALA A 3 -13.91 8.06 10.80
C ALA A 3 -12.79 9.10 11.02
N SER A 4 -11.98 9.40 10.01
CA SER A 4 -10.96 10.47 10.09
C SER A 4 -11.57 11.86 9.94
N MET A 5 -12.71 11.96 9.26
CA MET A 5 -13.47 13.22 9.16
C MET A 5 -14.29 13.50 10.43
N SER A 6 -14.64 12.49 11.21
CA SER A 6 -15.28 12.66 12.51
C SER A 6 -14.36 13.32 13.54
N ILE A 7 -13.07 13.50 13.24
CA ILE A 7 -12.15 14.28 14.09
C ILE A 7 -12.60 15.73 14.21
N SER A 8 -13.23 16.32 13.19
CA SER A 8 -13.87 17.64 13.33
C SER A 8 -15.07 17.59 14.28
N THR A 9 -15.79 16.49 14.30
CA THR A 9 -16.89 16.22 15.25
C THR A 9 -16.33 15.92 16.64
N GLU A 10 -15.19 15.22 16.72
CA GLU A 10 -14.48 14.97 17.98
C GLU A 10 -13.91 16.26 18.58
N LEU A 11 -13.55 17.26 17.78
CA LEU A 11 -13.21 18.60 18.28
C LEU A 11 -14.34 19.25 19.06
N SER A 12 -15.58 19.10 18.58
CA SER A 12 -16.76 19.59 19.31
C SER A 12 -17.05 18.78 20.57
N MET A 13 -16.59 17.53 20.63
CA MET A 13 -16.73 16.63 21.79
C MET A 13 -15.55 16.70 22.78
N LEU A 14 -14.44 17.35 22.42
CA LEU A 14 -13.27 17.49 23.28
C LEU A 14 -13.61 17.98 24.69
N PRO A 15 -14.46 18.99 24.87
CA PRO A 15 -14.87 19.42 26.22
C PRO A 15 -15.49 18.28 27.04
N ASN A 16 -16.18 17.33 26.39
CA ASN A 16 -16.80 16.19 27.08
C ASN A 16 -15.77 15.14 27.52
N TYR A 17 -14.71 14.89 26.69
CA TYR A 17 -13.64 13.96 27.00
C TYR A 17 -12.62 14.55 27.98
N THR A 18 -12.40 15.86 27.95
CA THR A 18 -11.40 16.54 28.78
C THR A 18 -11.99 17.06 30.09
N LYS A 19 -13.32 17.02 30.27
CA LYS A 19 -14.02 17.57 31.43
C LYS A 19 -13.53 17.01 32.78
N ASN A 20 -12.99 15.79 32.79
CA ASN A 20 -12.40 15.12 33.95
C ASN A 20 -10.87 15.13 33.95
N LEU A 21 -10.23 15.77 32.98
CA LEU A 21 -8.79 15.89 32.88
C LEU A 21 -8.40 17.34 33.21
N SER A 22 -7.75 17.55 34.34
CA SER A 22 -7.17 18.87 34.68
C SER A 22 -6.01 19.18 33.75
N LEU A 23 -6.31 19.61 32.53
CA LEU A 23 -5.30 20.02 31.55
C LEU A 23 -4.81 21.43 31.85
N THR A 24 -3.50 21.62 31.74
CA THR A 24 -2.91 22.96 31.73
C THR A 24 -3.22 23.66 30.39
N ALA A 25 -3.28 24.98 30.34
CA ALA A 25 -3.48 25.75 29.12
C ALA A 25 -2.49 25.39 28.00
N LYS A 26 -1.25 24.99 28.34
CA LYS A 26 -0.24 24.49 27.38
C LYS A 26 -0.65 23.14 26.77
N GLN A 27 -1.21 22.24 27.57
CA GLN A 27 -1.67 20.93 27.10
C GLN A 27 -2.92 21.07 26.23
N GLU A 28 -3.84 21.93 26.59
CA GLU A 28 -5.03 22.23 25.76
C GLU A 28 -4.62 22.80 24.40
N LYS A 29 -3.75 23.81 24.37
CA LYS A 29 -3.23 24.38 23.12
C LYS A 29 -2.56 23.32 22.25
N PHE A 30 -1.70 22.48 22.83
CA PHE A 30 -1.03 21.39 22.11
C PHE A 30 -2.04 20.39 21.52
N LEU A 31 -3.08 20.03 22.28
CA LEU A 31 -4.13 19.12 21.84
C LEU A 31 -4.91 19.70 20.67
N HIS A 32 -5.34 20.97 20.77
CA HIS A 32 -6.03 21.67 19.68
C HIS A 32 -5.18 21.73 18.40
N GLU A 33 -3.90 22.08 18.51
CA GLU A 33 -2.99 22.12 17.35
C GLU A 33 -2.87 20.73 16.69
N LYS A 34 -2.77 19.66 17.46
CA LYS A 34 -2.70 18.28 16.94
C LYS A 34 -3.99 17.84 16.25
N ILE A 35 -5.12 18.18 16.80
CA ILE A 35 -6.44 17.83 16.24
C ILE A 35 -6.67 18.60 14.93
N ASN A 36 -6.40 19.91 14.91
CA ASN A 36 -6.52 20.71 13.70
C ASN A 36 -5.60 20.20 12.57
N ALA A 37 -4.33 19.95 12.86
CA ALA A 37 -3.41 19.39 11.88
C ALA A 37 -3.87 18.02 11.33
N ARG A 38 -4.54 17.22 12.15
CA ARG A 38 -5.09 15.93 11.73
C ARG A 38 -6.36 16.10 10.89
N ALA A 39 -7.20 17.05 11.20
CA ALA A 39 -8.38 17.40 10.40
C ALA A 39 -7.98 17.91 9.01
N ASP A 40 -6.98 18.81 8.94
CA ASP A 40 -6.42 19.32 7.68
C ASP A 40 -5.86 18.18 6.82
N TRP A 41 -5.08 17.29 7.44
CA TRP A 41 -4.56 16.10 6.75
C TRP A 41 -5.70 15.22 6.21
N ALA A 42 -6.73 14.94 7.01
CA ALA A 42 -7.87 14.11 6.58
C ALA A 42 -8.64 14.75 5.42
N TYR A 43 -8.75 16.07 5.41
CA TYR A 43 -9.37 16.82 4.32
C TYR A 43 -8.57 16.72 3.02
N GLU A 44 -7.24 16.79 3.07
CA GLU A 44 -6.37 16.58 1.89
C GLU A 44 -6.49 15.14 1.35
N GLU A 45 -6.55 14.15 2.24
CA GLU A 45 -6.76 12.75 1.83
C GLU A 45 -8.14 12.56 1.16
N LEU A 46 -9.19 13.20 1.68
CA LEU A 46 -10.51 13.16 1.05
C LEU A 46 -10.50 13.77 -0.35
N LYS A 47 -9.87 14.93 -0.52
CA LYS A 47 -9.72 15.55 -1.86
C LYS A 47 -8.97 14.64 -2.82
N ALA A 48 -7.94 13.97 -2.35
CA ALA A 48 -7.19 13.01 -3.14
C ALA A 48 -8.03 11.79 -3.53
N LEU A 49 -8.87 11.28 -2.61
CA LEU A 49 -9.79 10.18 -2.89
C LEU A 49 -10.85 10.56 -3.93
N LEU A 50 -11.43 11.76 -3.82
CA LEU A 50 -12.41 12.24 -4.81
C LEU A 50 -11.78 12.36 -6.20
N ARG A 51 -10.53 12.84 -6.30
CA ARG A 51 -9.82 12.87 -7.57
C ARG A 51 -9.58 11.47 -8.14
N TYR A 52 -9.16 10.54 -7.28
CA TYR A 52 -8.98 9.13 -7.66
C TYR A 52 -10.28 8.51 -8.17
N SER A 53 -11.38 8.74 -7.47
CA SER A 53 -12.73 8.27 -7.84
C SER A 53 -13.13 8.77 -9.23
N ILE A 54 -12.96 10.08 -9.50
CA ILE A 54 -13.26 10.67 -10.80
C ILE A 54 -12.36 10.11 -11.90
N GLN A 55 -11.07 9.99 -11.67
CA GLN A 55 -10.10 9.51 -12.67
C GLN A 55 -10.32 8.05 -13.06
N ASN A 56 -10.89 7.26 -12.16
CA ASN A 56 -11.12 5.82 -12.39
C ASN A 56 -12.59 5.46 -12.64
N ASP A 57 -13.48 6.46 -12.76
CA ASP A 57 -14.91 6.22 -12.92
C ASP A 57 -15.53 5.34 -11.80
N ILE A 58 -15.07 5.51 -10.58
CA ILE A 58 -15.54 4.73 -9.42
C ILE A 58 -16.40 5.60 -8.54
N ASP A 59 -17.56 5.10 -8.12
CA ASP A 59 -18.37 5.74 -7.10
C ASP A 59 -17.60 5.77 -5.77
N VAL A 60 -17.27 6.97 -5.29
CA VAL A 60 -16.47 7.17 -4.06
C VAL A 60 -17.07 6.49 -2.85
N SER A 61 -18.41 6.38 -2.79
CA SER A 61 -19.12 5.72 -1.67
C SER A 61 -18.91 4.21 -1.63
N LYS A 62 -18.49 3.62 -2.74
CA LYS A 62 -18.25 2.18 -2.91
C LYS A 62 -16.78 1.79 -2.76
N ILE A 63 -15.88 2.75 -2.61
CA ILE A 63 -14.45 2.46 -2.46
C ILE A 63 -14.18 1.88 -1.07
N PRO A 64 -13.81 0.59 -0.95
CA PRO A 64 -13.47 0.01 0.34
C PRO A 64 -12.15 0.61 0.85
N SER A 65 -12.13 0.95 2.13
CA SER A 65 -10.96 1.57 2.75
C SER A 65 -10.76 1.08 4.18
N SER A 66 -9.54 1.24 4.68
CA SER A 66 -9.28 1.10 6.11
C SER A 66 -9.94 2.22 6.91
N ILE A 67 -9.99 2.10 8.23
CA ILE A 67 -10.51 3.15 9.13
C ILE A 67 -9.74 4.47 8.99
N TYR A 68 -8.51 4.44 8.51
CA TYR A 68 -7.68 5.63 8.25
C TYR A 68 -7.75 6.12 6.80
N GLY A 69 -8.53 5.46 5.94
CA GLY A 69 -8.73 5.85 4.54
C GLY A 69 -7.72 5.30 3.55
N ALA A 70 -6.90 4.32 3.94
CA ALA A 70 -6.03 3.61 3.01
C ALA A 70 -6.85 2.69 2.09
N ILE A 71 -6.52 2.65 0.78
CA ILE A 71 -7.29 1.94 -0.24
C ILE A 71 -6.45 0.95 -1.05
N GLY A 72 -7.15 0.01 -1.68
CA GLY A 72 -6.58 -0.99 -2.59
C GLY A 72 -5.73 -2.06 -1.90
N TYR A 73 -5.19 -2.99 -2.69
CA TYR A 73 -4.34 -4.08 -2.18
C TYR A 73 -3.07 -3.58 -1.49
N GLY A 74 -2.51 -2.49 -1.97
CA GLY A 74 -1.34 -1.86 -1.37
C GLY A 74 -1.64 -1.03 -0.13
N GLN A 75 -2.90 -0.78 0.21
CA GLN A 75 -3.29 0.11 1.33
C GLN A 75 -2.61 1.49 1.23
N PHE A 76 -2.67 2.09 0.06
CA PHE A 76 -2.17 3.44 -0.14
C PHE A 76 -3.10 4.48 0.47
N MET A 77 -2.51 5.49 1.11
CA MET A 77 -3.23 6.74 1.34
C MET A 77 -3.51 7.41 -0.01
N PRO A 78 -4.71 7.94 -0.24
CA PRO A 78 -5.11 8.53 -1.52
C PRO A 78 -4.15 9.59 -2.06
N SER A 79 -3.57 10.43 -1.20
CA SER A 79 -2.57 11.43 -1.59
C SER A 79 -1.30 10.84 -2.22
N ASN A 80 -0.96 9.61 -1.88
CA ASN A 80 0.20 8.91 -2.40
C ASN A 80 0.02 8.40 -3.84
N ILE A 81 -1.23 8.25 -4.31
CA ILE A 81 -1.53 7.67 -5.63
C ILE A 81 -0.94 8.55 -6.74
N LYS A 82 -1.14 9.87 -6.67
CA LYS A 82 -0.57 10.80 -7.65
C LYS A 82 0.95 10.69 -7.79
N ARG A 83 1.65 10.33 -6.71
CA ARG A 83 3.12 10.31 -6.67
C ARG A 83 3.69 8.93 -7.00
N PHE A 84 3.01 7.88 -6.63
CA PHE A 84 3.54 6.52 -6.65
C PHE A 84 2.71 5.55 -7.46
N GLY A 85 1.47 5.89 -7.80
CA GLY A 85 0.60 5.06 -8.62
C GLY A 85 1.21 4.80 -9.99
N VAL A 86 0.98 3.61 -10.50
CA VAL A 86 1.43 3.13 -11.82
C VAL A 86 0.25 2.44 -12.48
N ASP A 87 -0.04 2.86 -13.69
CA ASP A 87 -0.90 2.16 -14.64
C ASP A 87 -0.03 1.08 -15.28
N ALA A 88 -0.26 -0.16 -14.91
CA ALA A 88 0.61 -1.29 -15.26
C ALA A 88 0.18 -2.00 -16.55
N ASP A 89 -1.10 -1.93 -16.89
CA ASP A 89 -1.68 -2.54 -18.09
C ASP A 89 -1.92 -1.53 -19.23
N ASN A 90 -1.65 -0.24 -18.96
CA ASN A 90 -1.79 0.88 -19.90
C ASN A 90 -3.24 1.11 -20.37
N ASP A 91 -4.20 0.90 -19.49
CA ASP A 91 -5.62 1.18 -19.76
C ASP A 91 -5.99 2.67 -19.57
N GLY A 92 -5.04 3.49 -19.12
CA GLY A 92 -5.19 4.92 -18.84
C GLY A 92 -5.69 5.23 -17.43
N LYS A 93 -5.83 4.23 -16.57
CA LYS A 93 -6.29 4.35 -15.20
C LYS A 93 -5.26 3.77 -14.22
N ILE A 94 -5.39 4.09 -12.94
CA ILE A 94 -4.58 3.47 -11.87
C ILE A 94 -5.55 2.81 -10.91
N ASN A 95 -5.83 1.53 -11.12
CA ASN A 95 -6.77 0.79 -10.30
C ASN A 95 -6.06 0.00 -9.19
N LEU A 96 -5.98 0.57 -8.00
CA LEU A 96 -5.33 -0.07 -6.85
C LEU A 96 -6.05 -1.33 -6.33
N PHE A 97 -7.21 -1.67 -6.89
CA PHE A 97 -7.93 -2.92 -6.63
C PHE A 97 -7.63 -3.99 -7.70
N GLU A 98 -6.77 -3.69 -8.66
CA GLU A 98 -6.19 -4.65 -9.59
C GLU A 98 -4.76 -5.02 -9.20
N PRO A 99 -4.41 -6.31 -9.24
CA PRO A 99 -3.10 -6.77 -8.79
C PRO A 99 -1.93 -6.12 -9.54
N ALA A 100 -2.04 -5.90 -10.85
CA ALA A 100 -0.97 -5.36 -11.67
C ALA A 100 -0.59 -3.94 -11.21
N ASP A 101 -1.56 -3.03 -11.17
CA ASP A 101 -1.37 -1.65 -10.77
C ASP A 101 -0.94 -1.53 -9.30
N ALA A 102 -1.60 -2.30 -8.43
CA ALA A 102 -1.28 -2.28 -7.01
C ALA A 102 0.17 -2.72 -6.74
N ILE A 103 0.62 -3.84 -7.36
CA ILE A 103 1.99 -4.36 -7.19
C ILE A 103 3.01 -3.38 -7.73
N LEU A 104 2.81 -2.86 -8.97
CA LEU A 104 3.76 -1.92 -9.56
C LEU A 104 3.76 -0.56 -8.85
N SER A 105 2.62 -0.12 -8.32
CA SER A 105 2.56 1.08 -7.48
C SER A 105 3.37 0.92 -6.19
N VAL A 106 3.25 -0.23 -5.50
CA VAL A 106 4.07 -0.54 -4.31
C VAL A 106 5.56 -0.61 -4.68
N ALA A 107 5.90 -1.26 -5.78
CA ALA A 107 7.28 -1.35 -6.27
C ALA A 107 7.85 0.04 -6.58
N ASN A 108 7.07 0.91 -7.25
CA ASN A 108 7.46 2.29 -7.55
C ASN A 108 7.66 3.11 -6.26
N PHE A 109 6.78 2.94 -5.26
CA PHE A 109 6.98 3.57 -3.95
C PHE A 109 8.33 3.14 -3.35
N LEU A 110 8.58 1.85 -3.25
CA LEU A 110 9.81 1.32 -2.67
C LEU A 110 11.04 1.82 -3.43
N HIS A 111 10.99 1.81 -4.79
CA HIS A 111 12.06 2.33 -5.64
C HIS A 111 12.35 3.81 -5.36
N LYS A 112 11.32 4.66 -5.34
CA LYS A 112 11.45 6.10 -5.05
C LYS A 112 11.93 6.36 -3.62
N GLN A 113 11.71 5.42 -2.69
CA GLN A 113 12.23 5.49 -1.32
C GLN A 113 13.66 4.98 -1.18
N GLY A 114 14.29 4.52 -2.27
CA GLY A 114 15.70 4.13 -2.29
C GLY A 114 15.97 2.64 -2.49
N TRP A 115 14.95 1.83 -2.79
CA TRP A 115 15.12 0.42 -3.14
C TRP A 115 15.54 0.28 -4.61
N LYS A 116 16.78 0.65 -4.92
CA LYS A 116 17.29 0.72 -6.31
C LYS A 116 18.09 -0.50 -6.76
N GLN A 117 18.44 -1.41 -5.84
CA GLN A 117 19.32 -2.54 -6.09
C GLN A 117 18.74 -3.83 -5.50
N LYS A 118 19.12 -5.00 -6.08
CA LYS A 118 18.69 -6.31 -5.56
C LYS A 118 19.27 -6.60 -4.16
N ASN A 119 20.49 -6.16 -3.87
CA ASN A 119 21.25 -6.49 -2.67
C ASN A 119 21.36 -5.28 -1.74
N ILE A 120 20.23 -4.77 -1.25
CA ILE A 120 20.21 -3.73 -0.23
C ILE A 120 20.41 -4.37 1.14
N ALA A 121 21.31 -3.81 1.96
CA ALA A 121 21.52 -4.27 3.33
C ALA A 121 20.21 -4.28 4.13
N PHE A 122 20.00 -5.31 4.93
CA PHE A 122 18.77 -5.54 5.71
C PHE A 122 18.31 -4.29 6.49
N LYS A 123 19.23 -3.60 7.15
CA LYS A 123 18.94 -2.34 7.87
C LYS A 123 18.31 -1.27 6.97
N ASN A 124 18.76 -1.17 5.73
CA ASN A 124 18.22 -0.21 4.77
C ASN A 124 16.85 -0.66 4.22
N GLN A 125 16.64 -1.96 4.00
CA GLN A 125 15.33 -2.51 3.65
C GLN A 125 14.30 -2.18 4.73
N VAL A 126 14.63 -2.42 5.99
CA VAL A 126 13.77 -2.04 7.14
C VAL A 126 13.48 -0.54 7.16
N LYS A 127 14.50 0.30 6.94
CA LYS A 127 14.34 1.77 6.90
C LYS A 127 13.38 2.21 5.78
N ILE A 128 13.46 1.60 4.60
CA ILE A 128 12.59 1.91 3.47
C ILE A 128 11.15 1.45 3.77
N LEU A 129 10.96 0.24 4.26
CA LEU A 129 9.64 -0.29 4.62
C LEU A 129 8.97 0.52 5.73
N LYS A 130 9.75 1.07 6.67
CA LYS A 130 9.22 1.98 7.70
C LYS A 130 8.70 3.32 7.15
N ARG A 131 9.02 3.69 5.92
CA ARG A 131 8.39 4.84 5.24
C ARG A 131 7.02 4.50 4.67
N TYR A 132 6.79 3.21 4.41
CA TYR A 132 5.49 2.71 3.97
C TYR A 132 4.54 2.54 5.16
N ASN A 133 5.00 1.85 6.17
CA ASN A 133 4.29 1.65 7.43
C ASN A 133 5.29 1.80 8.59
N TYR A 134 5.06 2.78 9.47
CA TYR A 134 5.98 3.13 10.57
C TYR A 134 5.95 2.09 11.71
N SER A 135 6.23 0.84 11.34
CA SER A 135 6.31 -0.31 12.27
C SER A 135 7.53 -1.17 11.94
N THR A 136 8.36 -1.41 12.93
CA THR A 136 9.51 -2.32 12.79
C THR A 136 9.06 -3.77 12.67
N ALA A 137 8.03 -4.17 13.42
CA ALA A 137 7.43 -5.50 13.32
C ALA A 137 6.89 -5.76 11.91
N TYR A 138 6.12 -4.81 11.35
CA TYR A 138 5.64 -4.88 9.97
C TYR A 138 6.79 -5.09 8.98
N ALA A 139 7.83 -4.26 9.05
CA ALA A 139 8.97 -4.34 8.13
C ALA A 139 9.66 -5.71 8.18
N HIS A 140 9.89 -6.25 9.39
CA HIS A 140 10.50 -7.57 9.56
C HIS A 140 9.60 -8.69 9.04
N THR A 141 8.29 -8.64 9.31
CA THR A 141 7.32 -9.63 8.82
C THR A 141 7.27 -9.66 7.29
N ILE A 142 7.19 -8.49 6.64
CA ILE A 142 7.18 -8.40 5.17
C ILE A 142 8.47 -8.98 4.56
N LEU A 143 9.64 -8.69 5.15
CA LEU A 143 10.91 -9.25 4.67
C LEU A 143 10.98 -10.76 4.86
N ALA A 144 10.48 -11.28 5.98
CA ALA A 144 10.42 -12.72 6.24
C ALA A 144 9.48 -13.42 5.24
N LEU A 145 8.28 -12.88 5.01
CA LEU A 145 7.32 -13.40 4.03
C LEU A 145 7.90 -13.38 2.61
N ALA A 146 8.54 -12.30 2.19
CA ALA A 146 9.18 -12.20 0.89
C ALA A 146 10.31 -13.23 0.70
N LYS A 147 11.05 -13.56 1.76
CA LYS A 147 12.05 -14.64 1.75
C LYS A 147 11.41 -16.01 1.58
N LEU A 148 10.35 -16.31 2.33
CA LEU A 148 9.62 -17.57 2.25
C LEU A 148 9.00 -17.78 0.86
N SER A 149 8.34 -16.75 0.31
CA SER A 149 7.72 -16.82 -1.02
C SER A 149 8.73 -17.13 -2.12
N ARG A 150 9.97 -16.63 -2.02
CA ARG A 150 11.04 -16.98 -2.97
C ARG A 150 11.48 -18.43 -2.87
N GLN A 151 11.51 -18.98 -1.66
CA GLN A 151 11.89 -20.38 -1.43
C GLN A 151 10.83 -21.36 -1.95
N THR A 152 9.55 -21.00 -1.86
CA THR A 152 8.45 -21.85 -2.35
C THR A 152 8.22 -21.73 -3.86
N ALA A 153 8.57 -20.62 -4.49
CA ALA A 153 8.45 -20.41 -5.93
C ALA A 153 9.59 -21.07 -6.75
N ALA A 154 10.72 -21.37 -6.13
CA ALA A 154 11.91 -21.93 -6.82
C ALA A 154 11.75 -23.39 -7.32
N PRO A 155 10.93 -24.29 -6.70
CA PRO A 155 10.85 -25.69 -7.16
C PRO A 155 9.98 -25.93 -8.41
N GLN A 156 9.12 -25.01 -8.81
CA GLN A 156 8.18 -25.25 -9.93
C GLN A 156 8.78 -24.98 -11.32
N ALA A 157 9.90 -24.28 -11.43
CA ALA A 157 10.53 -23.98 -12.71
C ALA A 157 11.36 -25.15 -13.29
N GLU A 158 11.81 -26.12 -12.47
CA GLU A 158 12.63 -27.25 -12.93
C GLU A 158 11.83 -28.48 -13.35
N THR A 159 10.58 -28.63 -12.97
CA THR A 159 9.76 -29.81 -13.28
C THR A 159 9.05 -29.76 -14.64
N VAL A 160 9.03 -28.62 -15.33
CA VAL A 160 8.33 -28.50 -16.63
C VAL A 160 9.21 -28.89 -17.84
N ASN A 161 10.52 -29.02 -17.67
CA ASN A 161 11.45 -29.26 -18.82
C ASN A 161 11.81 -30.72 -19.08
N ILE A 162 11.24 -31.71 -18.35
CA ILE A 162 11.61 -33.13 -18.53
C ILE A 162 10.61 -33.91 -19.42
N ALA A 163 9.45 -33.36 -19.76
CA ALA A 163 8.36 -34.09 -20.43
C ALA A 163 8.34 -33.98 -21.97
N GLN A 164 9.34 -33.38 -22.64
CA GLN A 164 9.34 -33.26 -24.10
C GLN A 164 10.59 -33.84 -24.78
N LYS A 165 11.02 -35.04 -24.39
CA LYS A 165 11.91 -35.88 -25.23
C LYS A 165 11.24 -37.24 -25.45
N THR A 166 10.29 -37.28 -26.38
CA THR A 166 9.89 -38.55 -27.01
C THR A 166 10.92 -38.90 -28.10
N PRO A 167 11.41 -40.17 -28.17
CA PRO A 167 12.32 -40.59 -29.21
C PRO A 167 11.60 -40.64 -30.56
N LYS A 168 12.20 -40.11 -31.61
CA LYS A 168 11.75 -40.32 -32.99
C LYS A 168 11.91 -41.79 -33.34
N GLU A 169 10.83 -42.50 -33.58
CA GLU A 169 10.75 -43.81 -34.13
C GLU A 169 11.35 -43.83 -35.56
N LYS A 170 12.38 -44.64 -35.75
CA LYS A 170 12.97 -44.88 -37.09
C LYS A 170 12.06 -45.90 -37.79
N ASN A 171 11.18 -45.48 -38.67
CA ASN A 171 10.56 -46.38 -39.62
C ASN A 171 11.55 -46.69 -40.76
N ASN A 172 12.13 -47.86 -40.68
CA ASN A 172 12.86 -48.51 -41.72
C ASN A 172 11.85 -49.35 -42.53
N VAL A 173 11.48 -48.94 -43.72
CA VAL A 173 10.75 -49.79 -44.68
C VAL A 173 11.71 -50.14 -45.79
N ARG A 174 12.06 -51.43 -45.82
CA ARG A 174 12.64 -52.08 -47.00
C ARG A 174 11.49 -52.43 -47.94
N ASN A 175 11.62 -52.07 -49.14
CA ASN A 175 11.48 -52.82 -50.42
C ASN A 175 11.32 -51.81 -51.54
#